data_34c08516448f6eb7ac30f8a8653eebe2
#
_entry.id   34c08516448f6eb7ac30f8a8653eebe2
#
_cell.length_a   1.000
_cell.length_b   1.000
_cell.length_c   1.000
_cell.angle_alpha   90.00
_cell.angle_beta   90.00
_cell.angle_gamma   90.00
#
_symmetry.space_group_name_H-M   'P 1'
#
loop_
_entity.id
_entity.type
_entity.pdbx_description
1 polymer ?
#
loop_
_entity_poly.entity_id
_entity_poly.type
_entity_poly.pdbx_seq_one_letter_code
_entity_poly.pdbx_strand_id
1 'polypeptide(L)'
;MRKKVLILGSEGQVGAHLKDYLKNKNYSVLEFDIATSKFQDLRKFRNKKLANLIRQSSFIYFLAFDVGGSRYLNKYQNTFGFVSNNILLMQNTFELIRKYKKKFIFASSQMSNMNHSNYGVLKSVGEKYTKILGGITVKFWNVYGIEKDLTKSHVITDFIIKALTKKKISMLTNGNEEREFLYAEDCCRGLEIIMKKFDSIIKQKNYIDLTTFKSTKIINIAKI
;
A
#
# COMPACT_ATOMS: atom_id res chain seq x y z
N MET A 1 3.84 -19.65 20.42
CA MET A 1 2.96 -19.55 19.22
C MET A 1 3.50 -18.53 18.24
N ARG A 2 3.48 -18.84 16.93
CA ARG A 2 3.87 -17.88 15.88
C ARG A 2 2.92 -16.68 15.87
N LYS A 3 3.44 -15.46 15.76
CA LYS A 3 2.64 -14.24 15.69
C LYS A 3 1.82 -14.24 14.39
N LYS A 4 0.49 -14.16 14.50
CA LYS A 4 -0.42 -14.12 13.34
C LYS A 4 -0.52 -12.67 12.84
N VAL A 5 -0.12 -12.41 11.62
CA VAL A 5 -0.22 -11.10 10.97
C VAL A 5 -1.17 -11.16 9.79
N LEU A 6 -2.05 -10.18 9.65
CA LEU A 6 -3.00 -10.10 8.55
C LEU A 6 -2.52 -9.06 7.54
N ILE A 7 -2.47 -9.43 6.27
CA ILE A 7 -2.21 -8.51 5.15
C ILE A 7 -3.50 -8.34 4.37
N LEU A 8 -4.05 -7.13 4.39
CA LEU A 8 -5.15 -6.70 3.53
C LEU A 8 -4.56 -6.08 2.28
N GLY A 9 -4.85 -6.62 1.11
CA GLY A 9 -4.16 -6.31 -0.14
C GLY A 9 -2.92 -7.18 -0.37
N SER A 10 -3.01 -8.48 -0.06
CA SER A 10 -1.88 -9.43 -0.08
C SER A 10 -1.36 -9.77 -1.47
N GLU A 11 -2.11 -9.49 -2.53
CA GLU A 11 -1.70 -9.69 -3.93
C GLU A 11 -1.29 -8.39 -4.63
N GLY A 12 -1.43 -7.23 -3.96
CA GLY A 12 -0.91 -5.96 -4.44
C GLY A 12 0.62 -5.93 -4.44
N GLN A 13 1.22 -4.90 -5.08
CA GLN A 13 2.67 -4.77 -5.22
C GLN A 13 3.42 -4.95 -3.88
N VAL A 14 3.14 -4.12 -2.90
CA VAL A 14 3.81 -4.21 -1.58
C VAL A 14 3.34 -5.45 -0.81
N GLY A 15 2.05 -5.80 -0.90
CA GLY A 15 1.46 -6.91 -0.16
C GLY A 15 2.04 -8.27 -0.53
N ALA A 16 2.28 -8.53 -1.82
CA ALA A 16 2.85 -9.79 -2.29
C ALA A 16 4.30 -9.97 -1.77
N HIS A 17 5.13 -8.94 -1.91
CA HIS A 17 6.49 -8.96 -1.37
C HIS A 17 6.50 -9.13 0.16
N LEU A 18 5.63 -8.40 0.89
CA LEU A 18 5.55 -8.51 2.34
C LEU A 18 5.08 -9.89 2.80
N LYS A 19 4.15 -10.49 2.08
CA LYS A 19 3.68 -11.85 2.32
C LYS A 19 4.83 -12.85 2.31
N ASP A 20 5.59 -12.85 1.23
CA ASP A 20 6.71 -13.78 1.04
C ASP A 20 7.83 -13.51 2.06
N TYR A 21 8.18 -12.24 2.27
CA TYR A 21 9.16 -11.82 3.27
C TYR A 21 8.79 -12.30 4.68
N LEU A 22 7.55 -12.10 5.12
CA LEU A 22 7.12 -12.49 6.46
C LEU A 22 7.01 -14.02 6.62
N LYS A 23 6.59 -14.76 5.57
CA LYS A 23 6.60 -16.23 5.59
C LYS A 23 8.02 -16.76 5.77
N ASN A 24 9.00 -16.19 5.07
CA ASN A 24 10.42 -16.54 5.19
C ASN A 24 10.99 -16.21 6.59
N LYS A 25 10.40 -15.23 7.29
CA LYS A 25 10.72 -14.89 8.69
C LYS A 25 9.88 -15.69 9.72
N ASN A 26 9.23 -16.78 9.30
CA ASN A 26 8.43 -17.66 10.15
C ASN A 26 7.21 -17.02 10.85
N TYR A 27 6.64 -15.93 10.30
CA TYR A 27 5.35 -15.43 10.74
C TYR A 27 4.20 -16.32 10.22
N SER A 28 3.10 -16.37 10.96
CA SER A 28 1.83 -16.93 10.45
C SER A 28 1.09 -15.83 9.69
N VAL A 29 1.17 -15.84 8.36
CA VAL A 29 0.56 -14.80 7.52
C VAL A 29 -0.88 -15.19 7.17
N LEU A 30 -1.82 -14.32 7.52
CA LEU A 30 -3.21 -14.36 7.09
C LEU A 30 -3.37 -13.40 5.90
N GLU A 31 -4.05 -13.85 4.86
CA GLU A 31 -4.15 -13.15 3.57
C GLU A 31 -5.59 -12.77 3.29
N PHE A 32 -5.80 -11.55 2.76
CA PHE A 32 -7.10 -11.12 2.28
C PHE A 32 -6.93 -10.19 1.08
N ASP A 33 -7.37 -10.65 -0.09
CA ASP A 33 -7.30 -9.90 -1.34
C ASP A 33 -8.38 -10.33 -2.32
N ILE A 34 -8.97 -9.38 -3.02
CA ILE A 34 -9.99 -9.62 -4.05
C ILE A 34 -9.44 -10.39 -5.24
N ALA A 35 -8.14 -10.25 -5.55
CA ALA A 35 -7.49 -11.00 -6.62
C ALA A 35 -7.40 -12.50 -6.31
N THR A 36 -7.37 -12.88 -5.03
CA THR A 36 -7.42 -14.29 -4.62
C THR A 36 -8.83 -14.87 -4.73
N SER A 37 -9.85 -14.10 -4.39
CA SER A 37 -11.25 -14.55 -4.44
C SER A 37 -12.21 -13.36 -4.35
N LYS A 38 -13.27 -13.38 -5.19
CA LYS A 38 -14.36 -12.39 -5.15
C LYS A 38 -15.07 -12.28 -3.78
N PHE A 39 -14.89 -13.26 -2.91
CA PHE A 39 -15.40 -13.22 -1.54
C PHE A 39 -14.47 -12.45 -0.59
N GLN A 40 -13.25 -12.19 -0.97
CA GLN A 40 -12.27 -11.41 -0.23
C GLN A 40 -12.30 -9.93 -0.66
N ASP A 41 -13.48 -9.36 -0.70
CA ASP A 41 -13.73 -7.98 -1.08
C ASP A 41 -13.99 -7.13 0.16
N LEU A 42 -13.09 -6.18 0.43
CA LEU A 42 -13.19 -5.24 1.58
C LEU A 42 -14.38 -4.28 1.45
N ARG A 43 -14.91 -4.08 0.24
CA ARG A 43 -16.09 -3.22 0.00
C ARG A 43 -17.39 -3.88 0.47
N LYS A 44 -17.40 -5.20 0.67
CA LYS A 44 -18.57 -5.93 1.11
C LYS A 44 -18.86 -5.67 2.59
N PHE A 45 -20.00 -5.07 2.85
CA PHE A 45 -20.49 -4.85 4.19
C PHE A 45 -20.68 -6.18 4.95
N ARG A 46 -20.35 -6.18 6.24
CA ARG A 46 -20.46 -7.37 7.14
C ARG A 46 -19.76 -8.64 6.62
N ASN A 47 -18.61 -8.50 5.98
CA ASN A 47 -17.82 -9.65 5.51
C ASN A 47 -17.37 -10.52 6.70
N LYS A 48 -18.02 -11.68 6.89
CA LYS A 48 -17.74 -12.61 8.01
C LYS A 48 -16.32 -13.15 7.97
N LYS A 49 -15.75 -13.41 6.76
CA LYS A 49 -14.38 -13.90 6.61
C LYS A 49 -13.38 -12.85 7.07
N LEU A 50 -13.54 -11.59 6.64
CA LEU A 50 -12.72 -10.47 7.07
C LEU A 50 -12.76 -10.28 8.59
N ALA A 51 -13.96 -10.26 9.17
CA ALA A 51 -14.15 -10.12 10.61
C ALA A 51 -13.42 -11.21 11.41
N ASN A 52 -13.49 -12.47 10.94
CA ASN A 52 -12.81 -13.59 11.56
C ASN A 52 -11.28 -13.48 11.48
N LEU A 53 -10.73 -13.10 10.31
CA LEU A 53 -9.29 -12.91 10.12
C LEU A 53 -8.76 -11.75 10.97
N ILE A 54 -9.47 -10.63 11.03
CA ILE A 54 -9.12 -9.49 11.89
C ILE A 54 -9.13 -9.94 13.36
N ARG A 55 -10.17 -10.67 13.81
CA ARG A 55 -10.24 -11.16 15.18
C ARG A 55 -9.06 -12.04 15.56
N GLN A 56 -8.62 -12.93 14.66
CA GLN A 56 -7.52 -13.88 14.90
C GLN A 56 -6.13 -13.25 14.81
N SER A 57 -5.98 -12.14 14.09
CA SER A 57 -4.68 -11.49 13.90
C SER A 57 -4.22 -10.76 15.16
N SER A 58 -2.90 -10.74 15.37
CA SER A 58 -2.26 -9.92 16.39
C SER A 58 -1.82 -8.55 15.86
N PHE A 59 -1.68 -8.44 14.53
CA PHE A 59 -1.29 -7.21 13.84
C PHE A 59 -1.86 -7.19 12.42
N ILE A 60 -2.17 -5.99 11.91
CA ILE A 60 -2.76 -5.82 10.58
C ILE A 60 -1.90 -4.86 9.74
N TYR A 61 -1.54 -5.29 8.55
CA TYR A 61 -1.02 -4.45 7.47
C TYR A 61 -2.18 -4.10 6.53
N PHE A 62 -2.71 -2.89 6.64
CA PHE A 62 -3.79 -2.41 5.78
C PHE A 62 -3.16 -1.74 4.55
N LEU A 63 -2.85 -2.55 3.53
CA LEU A 63 -2.21 -2.12 2.28
C LEU A 63 -3.20 -1.99 1.12
N ALA A 64 -4.38 -2.60 1.24
CA ALA A 64 -5.39 -2.59 0.19
C ALA A 64 -5.90 -1.18 -0.11
N PHE A 65 -5.89 -0.84 -1.40
CA PHE A 65 -6.47 0.37 -1.95
C PHE A 65 -6.73 0.16 -3.44
N ASP A 66 -7.75 0.81 -3.99
CA ASP A 66 -7.92 0.85 -5.44
C ASP A 66 -6.94 1.89 -5.98
N VAL A 67 -5.80 1.42 -6.48
CA VAL A 67 -4.66 2.25 -6.88
C VAL A 67 -3.79 1.54 -7.91
N GLY A 68 -3.00 2.30 -8.63
CA GLY A 68 -1.96 1.87 -9.56
C GLY A 68 -0.98 3.00 -9.83
N GLY A 69 -0.10 2.82 -10.81
CA GLY A 69 0.84 3.85 -11.24
C GLY A 69 0.15 5.09 -11.85
N SER A 70 0.94 6.07 -12.26
CA SER A 70 0.45 7.37 -12.75
C SER A 70 -0.59 7.26 -13.87
N ARG A 71 -0.45 6.29 -14.78
CA ARG A 71 -1.42 6.07 -15.85
C ARG A 71 -2.79 5.64 -15.32
N TYR A 72 -2.79 4.74 -14.34
CA TYR A 72 -4.01 4.29 -13.69
C TYR A 72 -4.71 5.43 -12.97
N LEU A 73 -3.96 6.21 -12.18
CA LEU A 73 -4.51 7.36 -11.46
C LEU A 73 -5.06 8.43 -12.41
N ASN A 74 -4.33 8.78 -13.47
CA ASN A 74 -4.79 9.75 -14.48
C ASN A 74 -6.12 9.33 -15.12
N LYS A 75 -6.31 8.02 -15.33
CA LYS A 75 -7.54 7.49 -15.95
C LYS A 75 -8.71 7.38 -14.98
N TYR A 76 -8.46 6.98 -13.73
CA TYR A 76 -9.52 6.49 -12.84
C TYR A 76 -9.77 7.33 -11.59
N GLN A 77 -8.79 8.09 -11.07
CA GLN A 77 -8.96 8.75 -9.76
C GLN A 77 -10.13 9.73 -9.67
N ASN A 78 -10.58 10.25 -10.81
CA ASN A 78 -11.71 11.20 -10.90
C ASN A 78 -13.05 10.51 -11.22
N THR A 79 -13.11 9.17 -11.17
CA THR A 79 -14.36 8.44 -11.39
C THR A 79 -15.10 8.16 -10.09
N PHE A 80 -16.43 8.09 -10.17
CA PHE A 80 -17.28 7.70 -9.04
C PHE A 80 -16.86 6.35 -8.46
N GLY A 81 -16.57 5.37 -9.32
CA GLY A 81 -16.17 4.03 -8.90
C GLY A 81 -14.88 4.02 -8.07
N PHE A 82 -13.85 4.77 -8.50
CA PHE A 82 -12.60 4.89 -7.75
C PHE A 82 -12.81 5.47 -6.35
N VAL A 83 -13.55 6.57 -6.26
CA VAL A 83 -13.82 7.23 -4.98
C VAL A 83 -14.64 6.32 -4.08
N SER A 84 -15.75 5.75 -4.59
CA SER A 84 -16.64 4.88 -3.81
C SER A 84 -15.93 3.61 -3.34
N ASN A 85 -15.14 2.95 -4.20
CA ASN A 85 -14.38 1.76 -3.84
C ASN A 85 -13.49 2.02 -2.63
N ASN A 86 -12.73 3.11 -2.67
CA ASN A 86 -11.77 3.44 -1.61
C ASN A 86 -12.47 3.87 -0.31
N ILE A 87 -13.59 4.58 -0.39
CA ILE A 87 -14.39 4.92 0.80
C ILE A 87 -14.93 3.64 1.45
N LEU A 88 -15.58 2.76 0.68
CA LEU A 88 -16.22 1.54 1.20
C LEU A 88 -15.19 0.59 1.84
N LEU A 89 -14.04 0.35 1.17
CA LEU A 89 -13.02 -0.53 1.72
C LEU A 89 -12.42 0.03 3.03
N MET A 90 -12.22 1.34 3.12
CA MET A 90 -11.73 1.98 4.34
C MET A 90 -12.76 1.90 5.46
N GLN A 91 -14.00 2.30 5.22
CA GLN A 91 -15.08 2.29 6.21
C GLN A 91 -15.26 0.90 6.83
N ASN A 92 -15.46 -0.12 5.99
CA ASN A 92 -15.69 -1.49 6.47
C ASN A 92 -14.49 -2.06 7.25
N THR A 93 -13.28 -1.73 6.81
CA THR A 93 -12.06 -2.23 7.46
C THR A 93 -11.82 -1.54 8.80
N PHE A 94 -11.88 -0.21 8.84
CA PHE A 94 -11.64 0.55 10.08
C PHE A 94 -12.71 0.27 11.14
N GLU A 95 -13.97 0.04 10.74
CA GLU A 95 -15.02 -0.39 11.68
C GLU A 95 -14.66 -1.70 12.38
N LEU A 96 -14.16 -2.70 11.64
CA LEU A 96 -13.75 -3.97 12.23
C LEU A 96 -12.47 -3.82 13.08
N ILE A 97 -11.49 -3.01 12.63
CA ILE A 97 -10.29 -2.70 13.43
C ILE A 97 -10.70 -2.05 14.77
N ARG A 98 -11.61 -1.07 14.75
CA ARG A 98 -12.16 -0.43 15.94
C ARG A 98 -12.85 -1.44 16.85
N LYS A 99 -13.75 -2.27 16.28
CA LYS A 99 -14.52 -3.29 17.02
C LYS A 99 -13.61 -4.27 17.78
N TYR A 100 -12.54 -4.73 17.13
CA TYR A 100 -11.63 -5.73 17.71
C TYR A 100 -10.36 -5.13 18.33
N LYS A 101 -10.25 -3.79 18.39
CA LYS A 101 -9.13 -3.05 19.02
C LYS A 101 -7.76 -3.56 18.56
N LYS A 102 -7.54 -3.66 17.25
CA LYS A 102 -6.31 -4.24 16.68
C LYS A 102 -5.22 -3.19 16.45
N LYS A 103 -3.96 -3.59 16.72
CA LYS A 103 -2.78 -2.84 16.28
C LYS A 103 -2.66 -2.97 14.77
N PHE A 104 -2.43 -1.87 14.08
CA PHE A 104 -2.35 -1.85 12.63
C PHE A 104 -1.49 -0.71 12.09
N ILE A 105 -1.03 -0.89 10.87
CA ILE A 105 -0.55 0.20 10.02
C ILE A 105 -1.51 0.40 8.85
N PHE A 106 -1.61 1.64 8.38
CA PHE A 106 -2.32 2.01 7.17
C PHE A 106 -1.33 2.52 6.12
N ALA A 107 -1.38 1.93 4.93
CA ALA A 107 -0.58 2.35 3.78
C ALA A 107 -1.12 3.66 3.20
N SER A 108 -0.44 4.76 3.49
CA SER A 108 -0.69 6.05 2.88
C SER A 108 0.33 6.34 1.77
N SER A 109 0.38 7.56 1.31
CA SER A 109 1.25 8.03 0.24
C SER A 109 1.76 9.43 0.54
N GLN A 110 2.92 9.77 0.02
CA GLN A 110 3.41 11.15 -0.01
C GLN A 110 2.39 12.10 -0.69
N MET A 111 1.53 11.58 -1.56
CA MET A 111 0.47 12.34 -2.22
C MET A 111 -0.69 12.73 -1.29
N SER A 112 -0.76 12.24 -0.05
CA SER A 112 -1.83 12.58 0.90
C SER A 112 -1.93 14.08 1.23
N ASN A 113 -0.90 14.86 0.94
CA ASN A 113 -0.88 16.31 1.10
C ASN A 113 -1.38 17.06 -0.17
N MET A 114 -1.72 16.36 -1.26
CA MET A 114 -2.12 16.96 -2.54
C MET A 114 -3.65 17.09 -2.62
N ASN A 115 -4.20 18.27 -2.30
CA ASN A 115 -5.63 18.52 -2.29
C ASN A 115 -6.31 18.43 -3.68
N HIS A 116 -5.54 18.58 -4.77
CA HIS A 116 -6.02 18.46 -6.13
C HIS A 116 -6.11 17.02 -6.65
N SER A 117 -5.66 16.03 -5.87
CA SER A 117 -5.71 14.61 -6.21
C SER A 117 -6.74 13.89 -5.36
N ASN A 118 -7.78 13.31 -5.97
CA ASN A 118 -8.75 12.50 -5.24
C ASN A 118 -8.09 11.31 -4.53
N TYR A 119 -7.07 10.71 -5.14
CA TYR A 119 -6.25 9.70 -4.47
C TYR A 119 -5.59 10.25 -3.21
N GLY A 120 -4.96 11.42 -3.30
CA GLY A 120 -4.32 12.07 -2.15
C GLY A 120 -5.31 12.39 -1.03
N VAL A 121 -6.46 12.99 -1.38
CA VAL A 121 -7.53 13.30 -0.43
C VAL A 121 -8.03 12.04 0.28
N LEU A 122 -8.28 10.94 -0.45
CA LEU A 122 -8.73 9.67 0.13
C LEU A 122 -7.68 9.05 1.06
N LYS A 123 -6.38 9.15 0.72
CA LYS A 123 -5.30 8.74 1.62
C LYS A 123 -5.27 9.59 2.89
N SER A 124 -5.45 10.91 2.77
CA SER A 124 -5.57 11.82 3.92
C SER A 124 -6.74 11.46 4.84
N VAL A 125 -7.90 11.09 4.29
CA VAL A 125 -9.04 10.57 5.08
C VAL A 125 -8.64 9.31 5.84
N GLY A 126 -7.97 8.34 5.19
CA GLY A 126 -7.46 7.14 5.84
C GLY A 126 -6.47 7.42 6.97
N GLU A 127 -5.63 8.45 6.83
CA GLU A 127 -4.70 8.92 7.89
C GLU A 127 -5.46 9.44 9.12
N LYS A 128 -6.59 10.16 8.91
CA LYS A 128 -7.44 10.63 10.02
C LYS A 128 -8.05 9.46 10.79
N TYR A 129 -8.63 8.47 10.09
CA TYR A 129 -9.11 7.24 10.73
C TYR A 129 -7.99 6.53 11.49
N THR A 130 -6.82 6.41 10.90
CA THR A 130 -5.65 5.74 11.51
C THR A 130 -5.25 6.42 12.81
N LYS A 131 -5.17 7.74 12.82
CA LYS A 131 -4.86 8.53 14.02
C LYS A 131 -5.89 8.31 15.13
N ILE A 132 -7.19 8.40 14.80
CA ILE A 132 -8.30 8.23 15.75
C ILE A 132 -8.29 6.82 16.37
N LEU A 133 -7.93 5.81 15.58
CA LEU A 133 -7.94 4.41 16.01
C LEU A 133 -6.61 3.96 16.65
N GLY A 134 -5.64 4.85 16.83
CA GLY A 134 -4.34 4.53 17.42
C GLY A 134 -3.47 3.62 16.55
N GLY A 135 -3.59 3.73 15.24
CA GLY A 135 -2.72 3.07 14.26
C GLY A 135 -1.55 3.94 13.85
N ILE A 136 -0.61 3.36 13.09
CA ILE A 136 0.50 4.09 12.47
C ILE A 136 0.25 4.24 10.97
N THR A 137 0.28 5.46 10.49
CA THR A 137 0.31 5.77 9.06
C THR A 137 1.70 5.55 8.51
N VAL A 138 1.83 4.75 7.45
CA VAL A 138 3.09 4.61 6.71
C VAL A 138 2.90 5.23 5.34
N LYS A 139 3.60 6.33 5.08
CA LYS A 139 3.58 7.04 3.79
C LYS A 139 4.62 6.41 2.87
N PHE A 140 4.16 5.73 1.84
CA PHE A 140 5.02 5.25 0.79
C PHE A 140 5.29 6.34 -0.24
N TRP A 141 6.51 6.33 -0.78
CA TRP A 141 6.88 7.17 -1.90
C TRP A 141 6.81 6.34 -3.18
N ASN A 142 7.91 5.93 -3.78
CA ASN A 142 7.83 5.08 -4.97
C ASN A 142 8.49 3.73 -4.66
N VAL A 143 7.68 2.79 -4.20
CA VAL A 143 8.16 1.41 -4.00
C VAL A 143 8.25 0.74 -5.37
N TYR A 144 9.36 0.04 -5.63
CA TYR A 144 9.56 -0.72 -6.85
C TYR A 144 9.99 -2.16 -6.53
N GLY A 145 9.69 -3.07 -7.45
CA GLY A 145 9.96 -4.49 -7.35
C GLY A 145 9.15 -5.24 -8.40
N ILE A 146 9.02 -6.54 -8.26
CA ILE A 146 8.21 -7.35 -9.19
C ILE A 146 6.73 -6.98 -9.05
N GLU A 147 6.07 -6.66 -10.16
CA GLU A 147 4.64 -6.36 -10.22
C GLU A 147 3.92 -7.44 -11.04
N LYS A 148 2.85 -8.00 -10.45
CA LYS A 148 2.03 -9.03 -11.11
C LYS A 148 1.02 -8.43 -12.09
N ASP A 149 0.41 -7.30 -11.74
CA ASP A 149 -0.58 -6.60 -12.56
C ASP A 149 0.09 -5.47 -13.37
N LEU A 150 0.49 -5.80 -14.59
CA LEU A 150 1.17 -4.86 -15.48
C LEU A 150 0.26 -3.71 -15.95
N THR A 151 -1.06 -3.83 -15.83
CA THR A 151 -2.00 -2.75 -16.16
C THR A 151 -1.95 -1.60 -15.15
N LYS A 152 -1.47 -1.89 -13.95
CA LYS A 152 -1.27 -0.96 -12.83
C LYS A 152 0.19 -0.61 -12.60
N SER A 153 1.09 -0.99 -13.50
CA SER A 153 2.53 -0.88 -13.32
C SER A 153 3.01 0.54 -13.00
N HIS A 154 4.05 0.60 -12.18
CA HIS A 154 4.76 1.82 -11.84
C HIS A 154 5.90 2.08 -12.82
N VAL A 155 6.53 3.25 -12.71
CA VAL A 155 7.45 3.78 -13.72
C VAL A 155 8.63 2.86 -14.03
N ILE A 156 9.25 2.21 -13.05
CA ILE A 156 10.42 1.33 -13.28
C ILE A 156 9.99 0.10 -14.07
N THR A 157 8.93 -0.59 -13.66
CA THR A 157 8.38 -1.75 -14.39
C THR A 157 7.94 -1.37 -15.80
N ASP A 158 7.26 -0.22 -15.96
CA ASP A 158 6.85 0.29 -17.26
C ASP A 158 8.05 0.56 -18.20
N PHE A 159 9.13 1.13 -17.68
CA PHE A 159 10.35 1.38 -18.47
C PHE A 159 11.04 0.08 -18.89
N ILE A 160 11.16 -0.88 -17.98
CA ILE A 160 11.73 -2.20 -18.28
C ILE A 160 10.92 -2.88 -19.40
N ILE A 161 9.58 -2.92 -19.30
CA ILE A 161 8.72 -3.51 -20.32
C ILE A 161 8.92 -2.80 -21.66
N LYS A 162 8.92 -1.48 -21.69
CA LYS A 162 9.12 -0.70 -22.92
C LYS A 162 10.49 -0.94 -23.55
N ALA A 163 11.55 -0.97 -22.73
CA ALA A 163 12.90 -1.24 -23.20
C ALA A 163 12.99 -2.61 -23.86
N LEU A 164 12.44 -3.65 -23.21
CA LEU A 164 12.48 -5.03 -23.71
C LEU A 164 11.60 -5.25 -24.95
N THR A 165 10.40 -4.65 -24.97
CA THR A 165 9.42 -4.94 -26.04
C THR A 165 9.51 -3.97 -27.22
N LYS A 166 9.81 -2.70 -26.97
CA LYS A 166 9.79 -1.63 -27.98
C LYS A 166 11.16 -1.06 -28.30
N LYS A 167 12.19 -1.46 -27.55
CA LYS A 167 13.57 -0.88 -27.62
C LYS A 167 13.59 0.66 -27.56
N LYS A 168 12.54 1.23 -26.98
CA LYS A 168 12.36 2.67 -26.83
C LYS A 168 11.50 2.97 -25.60
N ILE A 169 11.98 3.84 -24.71
CA ILE A 169 11.25 4.29 -23.53
C ILE A 169 10.58 5.63 -23.87
N SER A 170 9.23 5.60 -23.96
CA SER A 170 8.41 6.82 -24.05
C SER A 170 7.94 7.22 -22.67
N MET A 171 8.29 8.43 -22.23
CA MET A 171 7.89 9.00 -20.95
C MET A 171 6.63 9.86 -21.09
N LEU A 172 5.89 10.07 -19.98
CA LEU A 172 4.72 10.95 -19.92
C LEU A 172 5.12 12.42 -19.82
N THR A 173 6.34 12.70 -19.38
CA THR A 173 6.91 14.03 -19.14
C THR A 173 8.31 14.09 -19.76
N ASN A 174 9.02 15.21 -19.57
CA ASN A 174 10.43 15.33 -19.95
C ASN A 174 11.39 14.59 -19.00
N GLY A 175 10.87 14.01 -17.90
CA GLY A 175 11.64 13.22 -16.94
C GLY A 175 12.50 14.02 -15.97
N ASN A 176 12.32 15.33 -15.88
CA ASN A 176 13.07 16.19 -14.95
C ASN A 176 12.52 16.16 -13.52
N GLU A 177 11.32 15.62 -13.34
CA GLU A 177 10.76 15.43 -12.02
C GLU A 177 11.56 14.42 -11.21
N GLU A 178 11.74 14.72 -9.93
CA GLU A 178 12.48 13.89 -9.00
C GLU A 178 11.52 13.01 -8.17
N ARG A 179 11.96 11.78 -7.90
CA ARG A 179 11.25 10.83 -7.06
C ARG A 179 12.23 10.10 -6.16
N GLU A 180 11.77 9.70 -4.99
CA GLU A 180 12.49 8.81 -4.10
C GLU A 180 12.02 7.38 -4.34
N PHE A 181 12.94 6.49 -4.63
CA PHE A 181 12.65 5.08 -4.93
C PHE A 181 13.11 4.17 -3.79
N LEU A 182 12.25 3.25 -3.37
CA LEU A 182 12.53 2.26 -2.33
C LEU A 182 12.31 0.85 -2.88
N TYR A 183 13.31 0.00 -2.78
CA TYR A 183 13.18 -1.39 -3.19
C TYR A 183 12.19 -2.15 -2.28
N ALA A 184 11.39 -3.05 -2.87
CA ALA A 184 10.29 -3.71 -2.18
C ALA A 184 10.75 -4.53 -0.96
N GLU A 185 11.92 -5.17 -1.00
CA GLU A 185 12.44 -5.92 0.15
C GLU A 185 12.83 -4.99 1.31
N ASP A 186 13.44 -3.83 1.00
CA ASP A 186 13.76 -2.81 2.01
C ASP A 186 12.48 -2.22 2.61
N CYS A 187 11.45 -2.02 1.78
CA CYS A 187 10.12 -1.64 2.25
C CYS A 187 9.56 -2.68 3.23
N CYS A 188 9.64 -3.97 2.91
CA CYS A 188 9.17 -5.06 3.77
C CYS A 188 9.94 -5.12 5.10
N ARG A 189 11.25 -4.92 5.07
CA ARG A 189 12.09 -4.81 6.27
C ARG A 189 11.67 -3.64 7.15
N GLY A 190 11.43 -2.48 6.54
CA GLY A 190 10.90 -1.30 7.25
C GLY A 190 9.55 -1.56 7.90
N LEU A 191 8.61 -2.19 7.19
CA LEU A 191 7.30 -2.56 7.70
C LEU A 191 7.38 -3.56 8.88
N GLU A 192 8.29 -4.53 8.81
CA GLU A 192 8.53 -5.45 9.93
C GLU A 192 9.07 -4.72 11.17
N ILE A 193 10.01 -3.78 11.00
CA ILE A 193 10.55 -2.97 12.09
C ILE A 193 9.44 -2.14 12.73
N ILE A 194 8.58 -1.50 11.94
CA ILE A 194 7.44 -0.72 12.44
C ILE A 194 6.50 -1.62 13.25
N MET A 195 6.18 -2.81 12.78
CA MET A 195 5.36 -3.77 13.53
C MET A 195 6.01 -4.17 14.86
N LYS A 196 7.32 -4.47 14.87
CA LYS A 196 8.05 -4.88 16.06
C LYS A 196 8.13 -3.77 17.10
N LYS A 197 8.32 -2.52 16.64
CA LYS A 197 8.46 -1.33 17.49
C LYS A 197 7.18 -0.52 17.63
N PHE A 198 6.03 -1.08 17.29
CA PHE A 198 4.75 -0.36 17.24
C PHE A 198 4.47 0.46 18.50
N ASP A 199 4.56 -0.16 19.67
CA ASP A 199 4.22 0.49 20.94
C ASP A 199 5.19 1.63 21.33
N SER A 200 6.42 1.56 20.87
CA SER A 200 7.40 2.65 21.05
C SER A 200 7.15 3.79 20.07
N ILE A 201 6.87 3.47 18.82
CA ILE A 201 6.66 4.46 17.75
C ILE A 201 5.39 5.26 18.01
N ILE A 202 4.27 4.61 18.34
CA ILE A 202 2.97 5.28 18.49
C ILE A 202 2.95 6.29 19.65
N LYS A 203 3.83 6.13 20.64
CA LYS A 203 4.00 7.09 21.74
C LYS A 203 4.69 8.39 21.30
N GLN A 204 5.47 8.34 20.22
CA GLN A 204 6.26 9.49 19.74
C GLN A 204 5.60 10.16 18.54
N LYS A 205 5.11 9.36 17.60
CA LYS A 205 4.48 9.83 16.36
C LYS A 205 3.54 8.77 15.80
N ASN A 206 2.56 9.20 15.02
CA ASN A 206 1.57 8.32 14.40
C ASN A 206 1.74 8.18 12.89
N TYR A 207 2.83 8.70 12.32
CA TYR A 207 3.15 8.54 10.91
C TYR A 207 4.66 8.32 10.68
N ILE A 208 4.99 7.64 9.61
CA ILE A 208 6.37 7.39 9.17
C ILE A 208 6.40 7.52 7.65
N ASP A 209 7.34 8.33 7.15
CA ASP A 209 7.72 8.28 5.74
C ASP A 209 8.68 7.10 5.53
N LEU A 210 8.27 6.16 4.67
CA LEU A 210 9.07 4.97 4.35
C LEU A 210 9.63 5.12 2.94
N THR A 211 10.86 5.64 2.89
CA THR A 211 11.57 5.98 1.67
C THR A 211 13.08 5.97 1.89
N THR A 212 13.85 6.20 0.83
CA THR A 212 15.32 6.28 0.89
C THR A 212 15.84 7.66 1.27
N PHE A 213 15.01 8.71 1.25
CA PHE A 213 15.41 10.12 1.37
C PHE A 213 16.45 10.57 0.32
N LYS A 214 16.49 9.87 -0.83
CA LYS A 214 17.38 10.19 -1.97
C LYS A 214 16.53 10.36 -3.21
N SER A 215 16.51 11.58 -3.74
CA SER A 215 15.79 11.90 -4.96
C SER A 215 16.59 11.49 -6.21
N THR A 216 15.88 10.99 -7.20
CA THR A 216 16.42 10.61 -8.52
C THR A 216 15.48 11.14 -9.61
N LYS A 217 16.04 11.79 -10.64
CA LYS A 217 15.28 12.24 -11.81
C LYS A 217 14.79 11.03 -12.61
N ILE A 218 13.56 11.09 -13.10
CA ILE A 218 12.96 10.02 -13.91
C ILE A 218 13.78 9.75 -15.18
N ILE A 219 14.32 10.79 -15.81
CA ILE A 219 15.21 10.63 -16.98
C ILE A 219 16.46 9.80 -16.67
N ASN A 220 16.98 9.87 -15.45
CA ASN A 220 18.15 9.08 -15.07
C ASN A 220 17.79 7.60 -14.91
N ILE A 221 16.58 7.27 -14.43
CA ILE A 221 16.07 5.89 -14.40
C ILE A 221 15.93 5.33 -15.82
N ALA A 222 15.48 6.17 -16.78
CA ALA A 222 15.32 5.73 -18.18
C ALA A 222 16.66 5.49 -18.91
N LYS A 223 17.79 6.01 -18.39
CA LYS A 223 19.13 5.85 -18.97
C LYS A 223 19.89 4.62 -18.46
N ILE A 224 19.42 3.99 -17.41
CA ILE A 224 19.98 2.73 -16.85
C ILE A 224 19.60 1.56 -17.74
#